data_999d1d2ad812a6afcf41a96d4d6af779
#
_entry.id   999d1d2ad812a6afcf41a96d4d6af779
#
_cell.length_a   1.000
_cell.length_b   1.000
_cell.length_c   1.000
_cell.angle_alpha   90.00
_cell.angle_beta   90.00
_cell.angle_gamma   90.00
#
_symmetry.space_group_name_H-M   'P 1'
#
loop_
_entity.id
_entity.type
_entity.pdbx_description
1 polymer ?
#
loop_
_entity_poly.entity_id
_entity_poly.type
_entity_poly.pdbx_seq_one_letter_code
_entity_poly.pdbx_strand_id
1 'polypeptide(L)'
;MSLKILTRDVPPRSAWALEQAGIHPLLSRLFAARGIVSPEELDDGLAKLLAPTTLKGSQEAASLLADAIAGNKRLCIVADYDCDGATACAVGVRGLRMLGANNVSYIVPDRVVDGYGLTAPIADRVQQSGADVLITVDNGIASLEGVAQAQALGLQVLITDHHLPAATLPTAEVIVNPNQPGCEFESKSLAGVGVMFYVLLALRADLRQRGIFTAESQPKLDALLPLVALGTVADVVKLDNNNRRLVAQGLKRIRAGSMPAGMLALFKAAGREAKVATTFDFGFALGPRINAAGRLSDMTLGIECLITDNATRADELARQLDAINRERRDIEGDMRQQAMEIAESLFDDSDEPPPAICVFDPDFHEGVVGIVASRIKDKFHRPCFVFAASNAPGKEHELKGSGRSIPGFHLRDALDLMAKKHPQILLRFGGHAMAAGCTIEEEHLELFESCFMEVAARLMSPATLQRKLETDGPLEAQYRRVEFVDVMHKEVWGQGFAPPVFSEEVEVVSQRLVGEKNLALKLKHQGQPVDGIWFGRIEPLPARVKLAFRLDVDEWQGQKRVRFMVEAADI
;
A
#
# COMPACT_ATOMS: atom_id res chain seq x y z
N MET A 1 -28.17 -1.96 5.29
CA MET A 1 -27.43 -1.79 6.59
C MET A 1 -27.13 -0.33 6.83
N SER A 2 -27.47 0.23 8.00
CA SER A 2 -27.16 1.62 8.34
C SER A 2 -25.67 1.75 8.68
N LEU A 3 -25.01 2.70 8.02
CA LEU A 3 -23.65 3.11 8.34
C LEU A 3 -23.70 3.99 9.60
N LYS A 4 -22.90 3.68 10.62
CA LYS A 4 -22.79 4.51 11.82
C LYS A 4 -21.64 5.50 11.69
N ILE A 5 -21.93 6.79 11.67
CA ILE A 5 -20.92 7.85 11.70
C ILE A 5 -20.52 8.12 13.15
N LEU A 6 -19.25 7.87 13.47
CA LEU A 6 -18.66 8.07 14.78
C LEU A 6 -17.69 9.24 14.76
N THR A 7 -17.59 9.98 15.84
CA THR A 7 -16.55 11.01 16.01
C THR A 7 -15.38 10.43 16.78
N ARG A 8 -14.16 10.65 16.27
CA ARG A 8 -12.92 10.28 16.96
C ARG A 8 -12.81 11.04 18.28
N ASP A 9 -12.29 10.36 19.27
CA ASP A 9 -11.92 11.00 20.52
C ASP A 9 -10.71 11.92 20.33
N VAL A 10 -10.74 13.09 20.95
CA VAL A 10 -9.66 14.08 20.89
C VAL A 10 -9.11 14.27 22.30
N PRO A 11 -7.91 13.75 22.63
CA PRO A 11 -7.29 13.98 23.92
C PRO A 11 -7.03 15.48 24.16
N PRO A 12 -7.73 16.12 25.13
CA PRO A 12 -7.66 17.59 25.26
C PRO A 12 -6.26 18.11 25.62
N ARG A 13 -5.52 17.35 26.44
CA ARG A 13 -4.14 17.71 26.82
C ARG A 13 -3.19 17.72 25.63
N SER A 14 -3.31 16.73 24.74
CA SER A 14 -2.48 16.65 23.53
C SER A 14 -2.81 17.78 22.57
N ALA A 15 -4.09 18.03 22.30
CA ALA A 15 -4.52 19.13 21.45
C ALA A 15 -4.00 20.48 21.98
N TRP A 16 -4.16 20.72 23.28
CA TRP A 16 -3.67 21.94 23.92
C TRP A 16 -2.13 22.10 23.81
N ALA A 17 -1.37 21.02 24.06
CA ALA A 17 0.09 21.06 23.95
C ALA A 17 0.56 21.42 22.53
N LEU A 18 -0.09 20.86 21.52
CA LEU A 18 0.20 21.19 20.12
C LEU A 18 -0.15 22.64 19.77
N GLU A 19 -1.27 23.18 20.27
CA GLU A 19 -1.64 24.58 20.10
C GLU A 19 -0.62 25.53 20.76
N GLN A 20 -0.18 25.22 21.98
CA GLN A 20 0.84 26.01 22.69
C GLN A 20 2.19 26.02 21.96
N ALA A 21 2.49 24.99 21.18
CA ALA A 21 3.65 24.92 20.30
C ALA A 21 3.49 25.70 18.99
N GLY A 22 2.35 26.38 18.79
CA GLY A 22 2.09 27.21 17.61
C GLY A 22 1.47 26.46 16.43
N ILE A 23 1.04 25.20 16.62
CA ILE A 23 0.33 24.45 15.59
C ILE A 23 -1.11 25.00 15.51
N HIS A 24 -1.60 25.12 14.26
CA HIS A 24 -2.96 25.61 14.01
C HIS A 24 -4.00 24.82 14.80
N PRO A 25 -4.99 25.44 15.51
CA PRO A 25 -5.92 24.76 16.41
C PRO A 25 -6.65 23.57 15.78
N LEU A 26 -7.13 23.69 14.55
CA LEU A 26 -7.77 22.56 13.87
C LEU A 26 -6.77 21.44 13.57
N LEU A 27 -5.55 21.74 13.13
CA LEU A 27 -4.52 20.69 12.94
C LEU A 27 -4.14 20.02 14.26
N SER A 28 -4.05 20.78 15.35
CA SER A 28 -3.78 20.26 16.70
C SER A 28 -4.85 19.24 17.11
N ARG A 29 -6.12 19.57 16.87
CA ARG A 29 -7.25 18.65 17.08
C ARG A 29 -7.13 17.40 16.21
N LEU A 30 -6.87 17.55 14.92
CA LEU A 30 -6.74 16.44 13.97
C LEU A 30 -5.57 15.52 14.30
N PHE A 31 -4.43 16.06 14.69
CA PHE A 31 -3.25 15.30 15.07
C PHE A 31 -3.43 14.59 16.41
N ALA A 32 -3.99 15.28 17.42
CA ALA A 32 -4.28 14.67 18.70
C ALA A 32 -5.26 13.49 18.58
N ALA A 33 -6.29 13.61 17.72
CA ALA A 33 -7.23 12.53 17.41
C ALA A 33 -6.56 11.31 16.73
N ARG A 34 -5.34 11.47 16.23
CA ARG A 34 -4.53 10.41 15.60
C ARG A 34 -3.37 9.93 16.49
N GLY A 35 -3.41 10.32 17.76
CA GLY A 35 -2.46 9.85 18.77
C GLY A 35 -1.17 10.66 18.88
N ILE A 36 -1.07 11.83 18.22
CA ILE A 36 0.07 12.73 18.42
C ILE A 36 -0.08 13.39 19.78
N VAL A 37 0.96 13.26 20.61
CA VAL A 37 0.95 13.80 21.98
C VAL A 37 1.92 14.96 22.18
N SER A 38 2.92 15.10 21.29
CA SER A 38 3.91 16.16 21.38
C SER A 38 4.30 16.73 20.00
N PRO A 39 4.76 17.99 19.93
CA PRO A 39 5.20 18.64 18.69
C PRO A 39 6.40 17.94 18.04
N GLU A 40 7.26 17.30 18.81
CA GLU A 40 8.46 16.58 18.34
C GLU A 40 8.10 15.42 17.42
N GLU A 41 6.91 14.83 17.58
CA GLU A 41 6.40 13.77 16.72
C GLU A 41 6.02 14.26 15.31
N LEU A 42 5.83 15.57 15.16
CA LEU A 42 5.55 16.23 13.89
C LEU A 42 6.83 16.76 13.22
N ASP A 43 7.98 16.71 13.91
CA ASP A 43 9.27 17.06 13.32
C ASP A 43 9.64 16.00 12.26
N ASP A 44 9.64 16.41 11.00
CA ASP A 44 9.95 15.56 9.84
C ASP A 44 11.44 15.62 9.44
N GLY A 45 12.30 16.23 10.24
CA GLY A 45 13.74 16.35 9.98
C GLY A 45 14.42 14.98 9.87
N LEU A 46 15.38 14.83 8.93
CA LEU A 46 16.13 13.59 8.71
C LEU A 46 16.90 13.13 9.96
N ALA A 47 17.32 14.08 10.81
CA ALA A 47 18.01 13.78 12.06
C ALA A 47 17.11 13.08 13.10
N LYS A 48 15.79 13.07 12.88
CA LYS A 48 14.80 12.41 13.74
C LYS A 48 14.41 11.01 13.26
N LEU A 49 14.97 10.55 12.14
CA LEU A 49 14.82 9.15 11.73
C LEU A 49 15.41 8.22 12.78
N LEU A 50 14.81 7.05 12.94
CA LEU A 50 15.36 6.00 13.81
C LEU A 50 16.77 5.63 13.36
N ALA A 51 17.63 5.28 14.32
CA ALA A 51 19.00 4.91 14.00
C ALA A 51 19.04 3.55 13.27
N PRO A 52 19.77 3.43 12.14
CA PRO A 52 19.91 2.15 11.44
C PRO A 52 20.46 1.02 12.35
N THR A 53 21.25 1.36 13.35
CA THR A 53 21.86 0.41 14.30
C THR A 53 20.85 -0.36 15.14
N THR A 54 19.63 0.13 15.31
CA THR A 54 18.54 -0.57 16.03
C THR A 54 17.79 -1.56 15.15
N LEU A 55 17.99 -1.51 13.82
CA LEU A 55 17.42 -2.47 12.88
C LEU A 55 18.34 -3.69 12.79
N LYS A 56 17.91 -4.79 13.39
CA LYS A 56 18.69 -6.03 13.48
C LYS A 56 19.17 -6.50 12.11
N GLY A 57 20.44 -6.85 12.00
CA GLY A 57 21.09 -7.30 10.77
C GLY A 57 21.59 -6.16 9.88
N SER A 58 21.28 -4.89 10.16
CA SER A 58 21.67 -3.77 9.28
C SER A 58 23.18 -3.55 9.23
N GLN A 59 23.88 -3.75 10.34
CA GLN A 59 25.34 -3.59 10.39
C GLN A 59 26.06 -4.75 9.71
N GLU A 60 25.59 -5.97 9.93
CA GLU A 60 26.08 -7.17 9.25
C GLU A 60 25.84 -7.09 7.74
N ALA A 61 24.67 -6.60 7.32
CA ALA A 61 24.37 -6.33 5.91
C ALA A 61 25.33 -5.28 5.32
N ALA A 62 25.58 -4.20 6.07
CA ALA A 62 26.53 -3.16 5.66
C ALA A 62 27.93 -3.72 5.46
N SER A 63 28.43 -4.53 6.39
CA SER A 63 29.75 -5.18 6.28
C SER A 63 29.82 -6.13 5.08
N LEU A 64 28.81 -7.01 4.90
CA LEU A 64 28.73 -7.93 3.76
C LEU A 64 28.75 -7.19 2.43
N LEU A 65 27.96 -6.12 2.30
CA LEU A 65 27.90 -5.31 1.08
C LEU A 65 29.17 -4.51 0.84
N ALA A 66 29.79 -3.95 1.90
CA ALA A 66 31.07 -3.24 1.79
C ALA A 66 32.20 -4.17 1.31
N ASP A 67 32.25 -5.41 1.83
CA ASP A 67 33.20 -6.43 1.39
C ASP A 67 32.95 -6.86 -0.06
N ALA A 68 31.68 -7.00 -0.43
CA ALA A 68 31.28 -7.33 -1.80
C ALA A 68 31.67 -6.21 -2.79
N ILE A 69 31.49 -4.94 -2.41
CA ILE A 69 31.90 -3.78 -3.22
C ILE A 69 33.44 -3.75 -3.36
N ALA A 70 34.16 -3.88 -2.25
CA ALA A 70 35.61 -3.91 -2.26
C ALA A 70 36.17 -5.07 -3.13
N GLY A 71 35.50 -6.22 -3.09
CA GLY A 71 35.82 -7.39 -3.92
C GLY A 71 35.30 -7.31 -5.36
N ASN A 72 34.66 -6.20 -5.77
CA ASN A 72 34.01 -6.01 -7.07
C ASN A 72 33.08 -7.17 -7.46
N LYS A 73 32.36 -7.73 -6.47
CA LYS A 73 31.42 -8.83 -6.64
C LYS A 73 30.18 -8.39 -7.43
N ARG A 74 29.54 -9.35 -8.09
CA ARG A 74 28.29 -9.16 -8.83
C ARG A 74 27.11 -9.34 -7.87
N LEU A 75 26.35 -8.28 -7.68
CA LEU A 75 25.17 -8.22 -6.84
C LEU A 75 23.91 -8.41 -7.68
N CYS A 76 23.03 -9.32 -7.29
CA CYS A 76 21.73 -9.50 -7.94
C CYS A 76 20.61 -9.32 -6.93
N ILE A 77 19.71 -8.37 -7.21
CA ILE A 77 18.52 -8.09 -6.40
C ILE A 77 17.36 -8.94 -6.92
N VAL A 78 16.74 -9.71 -6.05
CA VAL A 78 15.46 -10.41 -6.30
C VAL A 78 14.35 -9.58 -5.68
N ALA A 79 13.55 -8.92 -6.52
CA ALA A 79 12.49 -8.01 -6.09
C ALA A 79 11.12 -8.70 -6.04
N ASP A 80 10.20 -8.14 -5.23
CA ASP A 80 8.78 -8.47 -5.36
C ASP A 80 8.18 -7.76 -6.59
N TYR A 81 7.00 -8.22 -7.03
CA TYR A 81 6.30 -7.80 -8.25
C TYR A 81 5.21 -6.74 -8.00
N ASP A 82 5.33 -5.95 -6.96
CA ASP A 82 4.46 -4.80 -6.69
C ASP A 82 5.23 -3.47 -6.60
N CYS A 83 4.55 -2.40 -6.23
CA CYS A 83 5.16 -1.07 -6.20
C CYS A 83 6.21 -0.93 -5.09
N ASP A 84 6.04 -1.59 -3.94
CA ASP A 84 7.06 -1.58 -2.88
C ASP A 84 8.30 -2.35 -3.33
N GLY A 85 8.14 -3.56 -3.85
CA GLY A 85 9.25 -4.34 -4.41
C GLY A 85 9.98 -3.60 -5.55
N ALA A 86 9.24 -2.97 -6.45
CA ALA A 86 9.82 -2.20 -7.55
C ALA A 86 10.61 -0.97 -7.06
N THR A 87 10.06 -0.21 -6.10
CA THR A 87 10.76 0.95 -5.52
C THR A 87 11.94 0.51 -4.67
N ALA A 88 11.82 -0.59 -3.91
CA ALA A 88 12.92 -1.17 -3.14
C ALA A 88 14.07 -1.63 -4.04
N CYS A 89 13.75 -2.26 -5.17
CA CYS A 89 14.73 -2.62 -6.19
C CYS A 89 15.43 -1.38 -6.77
N ALA A 90 14.66 -0.36 -7.17
CA ALA A 90 15.21 0.88 -7.71
C ALA A 90 16.09 1.62 -6.69
N VAL A 91 15.68 1.68 -5.43
CA VAL A 91 16.48 2.24 -4.32
C VAL A 91 17.76 1.43 -4.12
N GLY A 92 17.67 0.09 -4.14
CA GLY A 92 18.81 -0.80 -4.02
C GLY A 92 19.81 -0.60 -5.15
N VAL A 93 19.37 -0.66 -6.41
CA VAL A 93 20.24 -0.49 -7.59
C VAL A 93 20.90 0.89 -7.59
N ARG A 94 20.13 1.96 -7.41
CA ARG A 94 20.65 3.33 -7.40
C ARG A 94 21.60 3.55 -6.21
N GLY A 95 21.19 3.15 -5.01
CA GLY A 95 21.97 3.36 -3.79
C GLY A 95 23.27 2.57 -3.78
N LEU A 96 23.27 1.31 -4.19
CA LEU A 96 24.48 0.50 -4.30
C LEU A 96 25.46 1.09 -5.32
N ARG A 97 24.97 1.55 -6.49
CA ARG A 97 25.81 2.24 -7.49
C ARG A 97 26.39 3.55 -6.94
N MET A 98 25.59 4.35 -6.23
CA MET A 98 26.07 5.57 -5.57
C MET A 98 27.19 5.28 -4.56
N LEU A 99 27.10 4.12 -3.90
CA LEU A 99 28.07 3.68 -2.86
C LEU A 99 29.25 2.89 -3.44
N GLY A 100 29.38 2.80 -4.78
CA GLY A 100 30.56 2.26 -5.44
C GLY A 100 30.42 0.84 -5.98
N ALA A 101 29.23 0.23 -5.93
CA ALA A 101 29.01 -1.06 -6.58
C ALA A 101 28.97 -0.92 -8.11
N ASN A 102 29.85 -1.61 -8.82
CA ASN A 102 29.94 -1.56 -10.29
C ASN A 102 28.98 -2.54 -10.97
N ASN A 103 28.71 -3.67 -10.33
CA ASN A 103 28.02 -4.81 -10.92
C ASN A 103 26.72 -5.08 -10.14
N VAL A 104 25.65 -4.36 -10.46
CA VAL A 104 24.32 -4.53 -9.83
C VAL A 104 23.31 -4.86 -10.91
N SER A 105 22.69 -6.01 -10.78
CA SER A 105 21.59 -6.51 -11.62
C SER A 105 20.37 -6.82 -10.76
N TYR A 106 19.25 -7.16 -11.38
CA TYR A 106 18.04 -7.58 -10.68
C TYR A 106 17.24 -8.61 -11.47
N ILE A 107 16.45 -9.38 -10.77
CA ILE A 107 15.48 -10.36 -11.29
C ILE A 107 14.16 -10.14 -10.56
N VAL A 108 13.06 -10.21 -11.31
CA VAL A 108 11.70 -10.21 -10.73
C VAL A 108 11.06 -11.56 -11.04
N PRO A 109 10.49 -12.24 -10.04
CA PRO A 109 9.69 -13.43 -10.26
C PRO A 109 8.44 -13.11 -11.09
N ASP A 110 8.06 -14.02 -11.99
CA ASP A 110 6.75 -13.97 -12.63
C ASP A 110 5.70 -14.49 -11.66
N ARG A 111 4.67 -13.70 -11.39
CA ARG A 111 3.60 -14.03 -10.42
C ARG A 111 2.91 -15.34 -10.73
N VAL A 112 2.71 -15.66 -12.02
CA VAL A 112 1.96 -16.84 -12.48
C VAL A 112 2.85 -18.07 -12.48
N VAL A 113 4.07 -17.95 -13.02
CA VAL A 113 4.99 -19.06 -13.26
C VAL A 113 5.85 -19.37 -12.03
N ASP A 114 6.49 -18.34 -11.45
CA ASP A 114 7.49 -18.52 -10.39
C ASP A 114 6.87 -18.49 -8.98
N GLY A 115 5.67 -17.93 -8.84
CA GLY A 115 5.03 -17.70 -7.55
C GLY A 115 5.57 -16.48 -6.81
N TYR A 116 5.59 -16.52 -5.47
CA TYR A 116 5.98 -15.39 -4.64
C TYR A 116 7.41 -15.51 -4.10
N GLY A 117 8.18 -14.45 -4.25
CA GLY A 117 9.48 -14.26 -3.60
C GLY A 117 10.59 -15.16 -4.14
N LEU A 118 11.60 -15.38 -3.32
CA LEU A 118 12.75 -16.22 -3.66
C LEU A 118 12.39 -17.69 -3.59
N THR A 119 12.25 -18.34 -4.75
CA THR A 119 12.06 -19.78 -4.92
C THR A 119 13.34 -20.45 -5.40
N ALA A 120 13.40 -21.79 -5.36
CA ALA A 120 14.57 -22.52 -5.86
C ALA A 120 14.85 -22.24 -7.36
N PRO A 121 13.86 -22.22 -8.29
CA PRO A 121 14.09 -21.83 -9.68
C PRO A 121 14.63 -20.39 -9.83
N ILE A 122 14.20 -19.46 -8.99
CA ILE A 122 14.74 -18.08 -8.99
C ILE A 122 16.21 -18.07 -8.54
N ALA A 123 16.57 -18.85 -7.52
CA ALA A 123 17.96 -19.00 -7.09
C ALA A 123 18.85 -19.56 -8.20
N ASP A 124 18.35 -20.54 -8.97
CA ASP A 124 19.05 -21.07 -10.15
C ASP A 124 19.28 -19.99 -11.21
N ARG A 125 18.26 -19.16 -11.51
CA ARG A 125 18.38 -18.03 -12.45
C ARG A 125 19.39 -16.99 -11.98
N VAL A 126 19.43 -16.67 -10.67
CA VAL A 126 20.43 -15.76 -10.09
C VAL A 126 21.84 -16.31 -10.26
N GLN A 127 22.06 -17.57 -9.98
CA GLN A 127 23.36 -18.23 -10.18
C GLN A 127 23.77 -18.23 -11.66
N GLN A 128 22.85 -18.54 -12.58
CA GLN A 128 23.10 -18.53 -14.02
C GLN A 128 23.46 -17.13 -14.55
N SER A 129 22.95 -16.05 -13.93
CA SER A 129 23.37 -14.68 -14.25
C SER A 129 24.81 -14.38 -13.85
N GLY A 130 25.43 -15.30 -13.11
CA GLY A 130 26.78 -15.20 -12.60
C GLY A 130 26.93 -14.32 -11.37
N ALA A 131 25.87 -14.08 -10.61
CA ALA A 131 25.92 -13.33 -9.37
C ALA A 131 26.78 -14.03 -8.29
N ASP A 132 27.37 -13.23 -7.41
CA ASP A 132 28.12 -13.69 -6.24
C ASP A 132 27.30 -13.50 -4.96
N VAL A 133 26.44 -12.47 -4.94
CA VAL A 133 25.58 -12.12 -3.81
C VAL A 133 24.14 -11.95 -4.31
N LEU A 134 23.22 -12.65 -3.67
CA LEU A 134 21.77 -12.51 -3.85
C LEU A 134 21.22 -11.63 -2.74
N ILE A 135 20.50 -10.59 -3.11
CA ILE A 135 19.82 -9.67 -2.20
C ILE A 135 18.33 -9.75 -2.48
N THR A 136 17.51 -10.15 -1.51
CA THR A 136 16.06 -10.00 -1.67
C THR A 136 15.63 -8.61 -1.22
N VAL A 137 14.63 -8.04 -1.89
CA VAL A 137 13.96 -6.80 -1.44
C VAL A 137 12.46 -7.03 -1.41
N ASP A 138 11.85 -6.71 -0.28
CA ASP A 138 10.42 -6.85 -0.04
C ASP A 138 9.91 -8.32 -0.12
N ASN A 139 10.81 -9.27 0.07
CA ASN A 139 10.51 -10.70 0.14
C ASN A 139 11.66 -11.46 0.80
N GLY A 140 11.48 -12.74 1.04
CA GLY A 140 12.55 -13.65 1.43
C GLY A 140 12.46 -14.18 2.86
N ILE A 141 11.77 -13.51 3.80
CA ILE A 141 11.70 -13.95 5.22
C ILE A 141 11.05 -15.33 5.39
N ALA A 142 10.25 -15.77 4.44
CA ALA A 142 9.61 -17.09 4.43
C ALA A 142 10.19 -18.04 3.36
N SER A 143 11.24 -17.64 2.63
CA SER A 143 11.82 -18.36 1.48
C SER A 143 12.84 -19.42 1.91
N LEU A 144 12.44 -20.40 2.72
CA LEU A 144 13.34 -21.43 3.25
C LEU A 144 14.04 -22.23 2.13
N GLU A 145 13.26 -22.74 1.17
CA GLU A 145 13.78 -23.57 0.06
C GLU A 145 14.63 -22.73 -0.90
N GLY A 146 14.20 -21.52 -1.23
CA GLY A 146 14.92 -20.65 -2.13
C GLY A 146 16.28 -20.23 -1.56
N VAL A 147 16.36 -19.92 -0.26
CA VAL A 147 17.63 -19.62 0.43
C VAL A 147 18.54 -20.83 0.47
N ALA A 148 18.01 -22.01 0.84
CA ALA A 148 18.79 -23.25 0.86
C ALA A 148 19.37 -23.58 -0.53
N GLN A 149 18.58 -23.41 -1.59
CA GLN A 149 19.04 -23.61 -2.97
C GLN A 149 20.12 -22.60 -3.34
N ALA A 150 19.93 -21.31 -3.03
CA ALA A 150 20.93 -20.27 -3.31
C ALA A 150 22.28 -20.56 -2.64
N GLN A 151 22.26 -20.99 -1.37
CA GLN A 151 23.46 -21.37 -0.64
C GLN A 151 24.12 -22.64 -1.21
N ALA A 152 23.32 -23.66 -1.59
CA ALA A 152 23.83 -24.85 -2.24
C ALA A 152 24.55 -24.54 -3.57
N LEU A 153 24.14 -23.47 -4.24
CA LEU A 153 24.76 -22.95 -5.47
C LEU A 153 25.96 -22.02 -5.21
N GLY A 154 26.33 -21.79 -3.95
CA GLY A 154 27.48 -20.97 -3.56
C GLY A 154 27.21 -19.46 -3.53
N LEU A 155 25.95 -19.04 -3.59
CA LEU A 155 25.57 -17.64 -3.45
C LEU A 155 25.58 -17.21 -1.97
N GLN A 156 26.09 -16.01 -1.68
CA GLN A 156 25.82 -15.35 -0.40
C GLN A 156 24.44 -14.72 -0.44
N VAL A 157 23.63 -14.87 0.61
CA VAL A 157 22.24 -14.41 0.65
C VAL A 157 22.03 -13.34 1.70
N LEU A 158 21.59 -12.16 1.28
CA LEU A 158 21.13 -11.08 2.14
C LEU A 158 19.61 -10.92 1.95
N ILE A 159 18.84 -11.14 3.00
CA ILE A 159 17.39 -10.88 2.98
C ILE A 159 17.13 -9.47 3.51
N THR A 160 16.41 -8.65 2.72
CA THR A 160 15.76 -7.43 3.20
C THR A 160 14.27 -7.54 2.97
N ASP A 161 13.50 -7.52 4.05
CA ASP A 161 12.07 -7.79 4.03
C ASP A 161 11.38 -7.11 5.22
N HIS A 162 10.07 -6.96 5.17
CA HIS A 162 9.28 -6.41 6.27
C HIS A 162 8.09 -7.32 6.65
N HIS A 163 7.83 -8.35 5.88
CA HIS A 163 6.75 -9.30 6.15
C HIS A 163 6.94 -10.02 7.48
N LEU A 164 5.84 -10.50 8.06
CA LEU A 164 5.90 -11.26 9.30
C LEU A 164 6.62 -12.60 9.08
N PRO A 165 7.58 -12.95 9.93
CA PRO A 165 8.30 -14.19 9.81
C PRO A 165 7.40 -15.39 10.13
N ALA A 166 7.72 -16.55 9.54
CA ALA A 166 7.18 -17.84 9.93
C ALA A 166 7.84 -18.33 11.24
N ALA A 167 7.41 -19.48 11.73
CA ALA A 167 8.00 -20.11 12.94
C ALA A 167 9.50 -20.39 12.78
N THR A 168 9.94 -20.70 11.56
CA THR A 168 11.34 -20.95 11.21
C THR A 168 11.82 -19.89 10.23
N LEU A 169 12.99 -19.31 10.51
CA LEU A 169 13.65 -18.37 9.62
C LEU A 169 14.55 -19.12 8.62
N PRO A 170 14.73 -18.58 7.39
CA PRO A 170 15.75 -19.09 6.47
C PRO A 170 17.16 -18.87 7.01
N THR A 171 18.09 -19.73 6.59
CA THR A 171 19.49 -19.74 7.03
C THR A 171 20.38 -18.80 6.20
N ALA A 172 19.86 -17.64 5.79
CA ALA A 172 20.62 -16.64 5.06
C ALA A 172 21.81 -16.10 5.88
N GLU A 173 22.86 -15.62 5.21
CA GLU A 173 24.02 -15.01 5.87
C GLU A 173 23.61 -13.82 6.72
N VAL A 174 22.67 -13.00 6.21
CA VAL A 174 22.10 -11.87 6.94
C VAL A 174 20.62 -11.72 6.64
N ILE A 175 19.84 -11.41 7.68
CA ILE A 175 18.43 -11.05 7.57
C ILE A 175 18.22 -9.66 8.18
N VAL A 176 17.69 -8.74 7.39
CA VAL A 176 17.25 -7.41 7.83
C VAL A 176 15.75 -7.32 7.70
N ASN A 177 15.05 -7.38 8.83
CA ASN A 177 13.60 -7.31 8.88
C ASN A 177 13.18 -6.75 10.25
N PRO A 178 12.37 -5.66 10.32
CA PRO A 178 11.95 -5.07 11.58
C PRO A 178 11.08 -6.02 12.42
N ASN A 179 10.46 -7.01 11.80
CA ASN A 179 9.56 -7.98 12.42
C ASN A 179 10.24 -9.29 12.81
N GLN A 180 11.55 -9.47 12.51
CA GLN A 180 12.27 -10.67 12.93
C GLN A 180 12.43 -10.72 14.45
N PRO A 181 12.49 -11.92 15.07
CA PRO A 181 12.69 -12.07 16.50
C PRO A 181 13.94 -11.34 17.00
N GLY A 182 13.80 -10.59 18.10
CA GLY A 182 14.89 -9.86 18.73
C GLY A 182 15.31 -8.58 18.00
N CYS A 183 14.52 -8.07 17.05
CA CYS A 183 14.74 -6.75 16.47
C CYS A 183 14.15 -5.65 17.36
N GLU A 184 14.96 -4.65 17.71
CA GLU A 184 14.58 -3.54 18.60
C GLU A 184 14.13 -2.29 17.82
N PHE A 185 14.12 -2.34 16.48
CA PHE A 185 13.67 -1.23 15.65
C PHE A 185 12.19 -0.92 15.92
N GLU A 186 11.89 0.32 16.33
CA GLU A 186 10.56 0.69 16.81
C GLU A 186 9.50 0.68 15.70
N SER A 187 9.85 1.10 14.47
CA SER A 187 8.93 1.11 13.34
C SER A 187 8.74 -0.29 12.76
N LYS A 188 7.80 -1.04 13.33
CA LYS A 188 7.45 -2.39 12.86
C LYS A 188 6.68 -2.39 11.54
N SER A 189 6.21 -1.23 11.13
CA SER A 189 5.47 -1.01 9.88
C SER A 189 6.34 -0.44 8.76
N LEU A 190 7.67 -0.52 8.87
CA LEU A 190 8.56 -0.10 7.79
C LEU A 190 8.27 -0.91 6.53
N ALA A 191 8.09 -0.26 5.38
CA ALA A 191 7.90 -0.93 4.09
C ALA A 191 9.20 -1.56 3.56
N GLY A 192 9.14 -2.48 2.61
CA GLY A 192 10.31 -3.14 2.03
C GLY A 192 11.32 -2.14 1.46
N VAL A 193 10.85 -1.11 0.76
CA VAL A 193 11.70 0.00 0.28
C VAL A 193 12.40 0.74 1.43
N GLY A 194 11.70 0.92 2.55
CA GLY A 194 12.25 1.52 3.76
C GLY A 194 13.37 0.67 4.35
N VAL A 195 13.20 -0.66 4.41
CA VAL A 195 14.24 -1.59 4.89
C VAL A 195 15.49 -1.48 4.03
N MET A 196 15.35 -1.51 2.70
CA MET A 196 16.49 -1.36 1.80
C MET A 196 17.17 0.02 1.96
N PHE A 197 16.41 1.09 2.13
CA PHE A 197 16.97 2.41 2.41
C PHE A 197 17.79 2.45 3.70
N TYR A 198 17.31 1.82 4.77
CA TYR A 198 18.07 1.71 6.04
C TYR A 198 19.34 0.89 5.91
N VAL A 199 19.34 -0.18 5.12
CA VAL A 199 20.55 -0.94 4.78
C VAL A 199 21.57 -0.05 4.06
N LEU A 200 21.15 0.78 3.11
CA LEU A 200 22.04 1.73 2.43
C LEU A 200 22.60 2.81 3.38
N LEU A 201 21.80 3.28 4.35
CA LEU A 201 22.28 4.21 5.38
C LEU A 201 23.38 3.56 6.24
N ALA A 202 23.18 2.31 6.64
CA ALA A 202 24.17 1.53 7.40
C ALA A 202 25.44 1.28 6.57
N LEU A 203 25.28 0.90 5.29
CA LEU A 203 26.39 0.69 4.36
C LEU A 203 27.22 1.97 4.16
N ARG A 204 26.56 3.12 3.98
CA ARG A 204 27.27 4.41 3.88
C ARG A 204 28.08 4.71 5.14
N ALA A 205 27.52 4.41 6.32
CA ALA A 205 28.22 4.60 7.59
C ALA A 205 29.44 3.67 7.70
N ASP A 206 29.32 2.40 7.30
CA ASP A 206 30.42 1.43 7.30
C ASP A 206 31.54 1.85 6.32
N LEU A 207 31.19 2.22 5.07
CA LEU A 207 32.17 2.70 4.08
C LEU A 207 32.90 3.97 4.56
N ARG A 208 32.22 4.83 5.32
CA ARG A 208 32.87 5.99 5.94
C ARG A 208 33.82 5.56 7.05
N GLN A 209 33.46 4.60 7.88
CA GLN A 209 34.36 4.05 8.92
C GLN A 209 35.59 3.38 8.29
N ARG A 210 35.43 2.74 7.13
CA ARG A 210 36.55 2.16 6.35
C ARG A 210 37.40 3.21 5.61
N GLY A 211 37.04 4.50 5.68
CA GLY A 211 37.79 5.59 5.04
C GLY A 211 37.54 5.72 3.54
N ILE A 212 36.53 5.04 2.98
CA ILE A 212 36.17 5.15 1.55
C ILE A 212 35.54 6.51 1.25
N PHE A 213 34.73 7.04 2.20
CA PHE A 213 34.13 8.36 2.13
C PHE A 213 34.44 9.19 3.38
N THR A 214 34.48 10.51 3.21
CA THR A 214 34.42 11.47 4.32
C THR A 214 32.98 11.97 4.53
N ALA A 215 32.74 12.78 5.54
CA ALA A 215 31.44 13.42 5.75
C ALA A 215 31.03 14.30 4.56
N GLU A 216 32.01 14.93 3.90
CA GLU A 216 31.81 15.84 2.77
C GLU A 216 31.64 15.11 1.43
N SER A 217 32.38 13.99 1.22
CA SER A 217 32.43 13.26 -0.05
C SER A 217 31.40 12.12 -0.12
N GLN A 218 30.77 11.74 0.98
CA GLN A 218 29.80 10.65 1.01
C GLN A 218 28.57 10.95 0.12
N PRO A 219 28.03 9.94 -0.57
CA PRO A 219 26.82 10.11 -1.40
C PRO A 219 25.62 10.58 -0.59
N LYS A 220 24.84 11.48 -1.20
CA LYS A 220 23.59 12.01 -0.60
C LYS A 220 22.43 11.04 -0.86
N LEU A 221 22.27 10.04 -0.02
CA LEU A 221 21.21 9.01 -0.14
C LEU A 221 19.80 9.58 0.02
N ASP A 222 19.66 10.78 0.55
CA ASP A 222 18.37 11.49 0.63
C ASP A 222 17.76 11.80 -0.76
N ALA A 223 18.54 11.75 -1.85
CA ALA A 223 18.04 11.76 -3.23
C ALA A 223 17.14 10.56 -3.56
N LEU A 224 17.20 9.47 -2.78
CA LEU A 224 16.37 8.27 -2.95
C LEU A 224 15.00 8.38 -2.25
N LEU A 225 14.81 9.35 -1.36
CA LEU A 225 13.59 9.49 -0.56
C LEU A 225 12.29 9.67 -1.37
N PRO A 226 12.28 10.27 -2.57
CA PRO A 226 11.10 10.23 -3.45
C PRO A 226 10.60 8.81 -3.74
N LEU A 227 11.50 7.88 -4.03
CA LEU A 227 11.18 6.47 -4.27
C LEU A 227 10.73 5.77 -2.98
N VAL A 228 11.42 6.04 -1.86
CA VAL A 228 11.05 5.50 -0.54
C VAL A 228 9.64 5.94 -0.15
N ALA A 229 9.28 7.21 -0.38
CA ALA A 229 7.95 7.72 -0.09
C ALA A 229 6.88 7.04 -0.95
N LEU A 230 7.15 6.84 -2.24
CA LEU A 230 6.23 6.17 -3.16
C LEU A 230 5.94 4.73 -2.70
N GLY A 231 6.97 3.91 -2.48
CA GLY A 231 6.79 2.52 -2.05
C GLY A 231 6.10 2.42 -0.69
N THR A 232 6.53 3.21 0.30
CA THR A 232 5.92 3.23 1.64
C THR A 232 4.41 3.50 1.61
N VAL A 233 3.97 4.45 0.78
CA VAL A 233 2.52 4.76 0.67
C VAL A 233 1.79 3.71 -0.17
N ALA A 234 2.41 3.22 -1.24
CA ALA A 234 1.78 2.25 -2.14
C ALA A 234 1.58 0.88 -1.47
N ASP A 235 2.45 0.49 -0.55
CA ASP A 235 2.33 -0.75 0.22
C ASP A 235 1.25 -0.69 1.31
N VAL A 236 0.71 0.51 1.58
CA VAL A 236 -0.37 0.72 2.57
C VAL A 236 0.06 0.34 3.99
N VAL A 237 1.33 0.41 4.32
CA VAL A 237 1.82 0.23 5.70
C VAL A 237 1.36 1.36 6.60
N LYS A 238 1.26 1.08 7.90
CA LYS A 238 0.93 2.12 8.89
C LYS A 238 1.95 3.25 8.83
N LEU A 239 1.46 4.48 8.67
CA LEU A 239 2.26 5.70 8.72
C LEU A 239 2.53 6.09 10.18
N ASP A 240 3.39 5.32 10.85
CA ASP A 240 3.95 5.70 12.14
C ASP A 240 4.88 6.92 12.01
N ASN A 241 5.45 7.38 13.10
CA ASN A 241 6.28 8.60 13.11
C ASN A 241 7.47 8.49 12.14
N ASN A 242 8.12 7.32 12.07
CA ASN A 242 9.27 7.12 11.18
C ASN A 242 8.86 7.10 9.70
N ASN A 243 7.81 6.35 9.35
CA ASN A 243 7.28 6.31 7.98
C ASN A 243 6.77 7.68 7.53
N ARG A 244 6.10 8.44 8.40
CA ARG A 244 5.66 9.81 8.08
C ARG A 244 6.84 10.73 7.77
N ARG A 245 7.96 10.63 8.51
CA ARG A 245 9.20 11.38 8.23
C ARG A 245 9.78 11.03 6.87
N LEU A 246 9.91 9.73 6.55
CA LEU A 246 10.38 9.28 5.24
C LEU A 246 9.50 9.82 4.10
N VAL A 247 8.18 9.71 4.25
CA VAL A 247 7.22 10.18 3.25
C VAL A 247 7.24 11.71 3.12
N ALA A 248 7.26 12.46 4.23
CA ALA A 248 7.35 13.92 4.23
C ALA A 248 8.60 14.41 3.51
N GLN A 249 9.74 13.79 3.79
CA GLN A 249 11.01 14.14 3.16
C GLN A 249 11.05 13.80 1.67
N GLY A 250 10.41 12.70 1.25
CA GLY A 250 10.22 12.39 -0.17
C GLY A 250 9.34 13.40 -0.87
N LEU A 251 8.17 13.73 -0.29
CA LEU A 251 7.25 14.73 -0.83
C LEU A 251 7.89 16.13 -0.95
N LYS A 252 8.68 16.56 0.04
CA LYS A 252 9.41 17.83 -0.01
C LYS A 252 10.32 17.91 -1.25
N ARG A 253 11.06 16.83 -1.54
CA ARG A 253 11.95 16.76 -2.70
C ARG A 253 11.19 16.77 -4.01
N ILE A 254 10.12 15.99 -4.10
CA ILE A 254 9.25 15.95 -5.28
C ILE A 254 8.67 17.33 -5.58
N ARG A 255 8.13 18.00 -4.58
CA ARG A 255 7.56 19.36 -4.70
C ARG A 255 8.61 20.40 -5.12
N ALA A 256 9.87 20.18 -4.71
CA ALA A 256 11.02 20.99 -5.13
C ALA A 256 11.58 20.62 -6.51
N GLY A 257 11.00 19.61 -7.19
CA GLY A 257 11.48 19.14 -8.50
C GLY A 257 12.67 18.20 -8.45
N SER A 258 13.08 17.73 -7.25
CA SER A 258 14.19 16.79 -7.06
C SER A 258 13.65 15.36 -6.96
N MET A 259 13.59 14.67 -8.10
CA MET A 259 13.12 13.28 -8.18
C MET A 259 13.72 12.60 -9.42
N PRO A 260 13.73 11.23 -9.49
CA PRO A 260 14.12 10.51 -10.68
C PRO A 260 13.26 10.85 -11.90
N ALA A 261 13.85 10.79 -13.10
CA ALA A 261 13.17 11.09 -14.37
C ALA A 261 11.87 10.25 -14.54
N GLY A 262 11.90 8.96 -14.15
CA GLY A 262 10.74 8.09 -14.23
C GLY A 262 9.58 8.52 -13.33
N MET A 263 9.85 9.02 -12.12
CA MET A 263 8.78 9.55 -11.27
C MET A 263 8.12 10.79 -11.89
N LEU A 264 8.92 11.71 -12.45
CA LEU A 264 8.38 12.88 -13.14
C LEU A 264 7.53 12.46 -14.35
N ALA A 265 7.98 11.47 -15.12
CA ALA A 265 7.24 10.92 -16.25
C ALA A 265 5.92 10.26 -15.81
N LEU A 266 5.90 9.54 -14.67
CA LEU A 266 4.69 8.96 -14.10
C LEU A 266 3.68 10.03 -13.65
N PHE A 267 4.13 11.13 -13.03
CA PHE A 267 3.26 12.28 -12.71
C PHE A 267 2.62 12.84 -13.97
N LYS A 268 3.39 13.08 -15.03
CA LYS A 268 2.88 13.55 -16.33
C LYS A 268 1.86 12.58 -16.94
N ALA A 269 2.18 11.28 -17.01
CA ALA A 269 1.29 10.26 -17.55
C ALA A 269 -0.01 10.14 -16.74
N ALA A 270 0.05 10.42 -15.43
CA ALA A 270 -1.11 10.45 -14.55
C ALA A 270 -1.92 11.75 -14.62
N GLY A 271 -1.45 12.77 -15.35
CA GLY A 271 -2.07 14.10 -15.35
C GLY A 271 -2.01 14.78 -13.99
N ARG A 272 -0.94 14.55 -13.22
CA ARG A 272 -0.73 15.10 -11.88
C ARG A 272 0.45 16.07 -11.86
N GLU A 273 0.36 17.09 -11.01
CA GLU A 273 1.42 18.07 -10.82
C GLU A 273 2.31 17.72 -9.63
N ALA A 274 3.59 17.43 -9.90
CA ALA A 274 4.55 17.07 -8.85
C ALA A 274 4.74 18.18 -7.80
N LYS A 275 4.60 19.46 -8.17
CA LYS A 275 4.76 20.60 -7.26
C LYS A 275 3.76 20.63 -6.10
N VAL A 276 2.61 19.98 -6.27
CA VAL A 276 1.55 19.88 -5.26
C VAL A 276 1.28 18.43 -4.85
N ALA A 277 2.23 17.53 -5.12
CA ALA A 277 2.11 16.10 -4.84
C ALA A 277 1.69 15.83 -3.39
N THR A 278 0.85 14.83 -3.23
CA THR A 278 0.34 14.34 -1.96
C THR A 278 0.49 12.83 -1.85
N THR A 279 0.28 12.25 -0.69
CA THR A 279 0.23 10.79 -0.52
C THR A 279 -0.88 10.15 -1.35
N PHE A 280 -1.96 10.87 -1.63
CA PHE A 280 -3.03 10.41 -2.52
C PHE A 280 -2.51 10.11 -3.94
N ASP A 281 -1.61 10.94 -4.46
CA ASP A 281 -1.02 10.71 -5.79
C ASP A 281 -0.21 9.42 -5.84
N PHE A 282 0.48 9.09 -4.74
CA PHE A 282 1.22 7.82 -4.64
C PHE A 282 0.28 6.61 -4.63
N GLY A 283 -0.72 6.60 -3.75
CA GLY A 283 -1.63 5.47 -3.58
C GLY A 283 -2.62 5.28 -4.75
N PHE A 284 -3.04 6.35 -5.41
CA PHE A 284 -4.14 6.31 -6.40
C PHE A 284 -3.75 6.72 -7.81
N ALA A 285 -2.56 7.26 -8.02
CA ALA A 285 -2.09 7.62 -9.36
C ALA A 285 -0.81 6.87 -9.76
N LEU A 286 0.31 7.02 -9.05
CA LEU A 286 1.59 6.44 -9.43
C LEU A 286 1.66 4.94 -9.12
N GLY A 287 1.38 4.54 -7.87
CA GLY A 287 1.42 3.16 -7.43
C GLY A 287 0.59 2.20 -8.28
N PRO A 288 -0.68 2.52 -8.61
CA PRO A 288 -1.50 1.67 -9.46
C PRO A 288 -0.93 1.43 -10.86
N ARG A 289 -0.18 2.38 -11.44
CA ARG A 289 0.47 2.23 -12.76
C ARG A 289 1.62 1.23 -12.69
N ILE A 290 2.42 1.29 -11.64
CA ILE A 290 3.50 0.33 -11.39
C ILE A 290 2.91 -1.04 -11.07
N ASN A 291 1.96 -1.13 -10.15
CA ASN A 291 1.30 -2.37 -9.75
C ASN A 291 0.61 -3.10 -10.92
N ALA A 292 0.12 -2.37 -11.92
CA ALA A 292 -0.53 -2.96 -13.09
C ALA A 292 0.44 -3.82 -13.92
N ALA A 293 1.71 -3.42 -14.02
CA ALA A 293 2.74 -4.21 -14.70
C ALA A 293 2.90 -5.59 -14.06
N GLY A 294 3.02 -5.68 -12.74
CA GLY A 294 3.15 -6.96 -12.02
C GLY A 294 1.86 -7.80 -11.99
N ARG A 295 0.75 -7.31 -12.55
CA ARG A 295 -0.52 -8.05 -12.64
C ARG A 295 -0.83 -8.55 -14.04
N LEU A 296 -0.49 -7.79 -15.07
CA LEU A 296 -0.87 -8.05 -16.47
C LEU A 296 0.32 -8.17 -17.42
N SER A 297 1.55 -7.87 -16.95
CA SER A 297 2.72 -7.79 -17.79
C SER A 297 3.98 -8.14 -16.99
N ASP A 298 5.07 -7.42 -17.20
CA ASP A 298 6.36 -7.62 -16.56
C ASP A 298 6.72 -6.41 -15.68
N MET A 299 6.95 -6.64 -14.40
CA MET A 299 7.34 -5.61 -13.44
C MET A 299 8.69 -4.95 -13.78
N THR A 300 9.52 -5.57 -14.59
CA THR A 300 10.79 -4.97 -15.03
C THR A 300 10.57 -3.62 -15.72
N LEU A 301 9.42 -3.40 -16.38
CA LEU A 301 9.03 -2.10 -16.95
C LEU A 301 8.92 -1.02 -15.87
N GLY A 302 8.30 -1.35 -14.73
CA GLY A 302 8.17 -0.44 -13.59
C GLY A 302 9.53 -0.12 -12.97
N ILE A 303 10.36 -1.13 -12.74
CA ILE A 303 11.70 -0.95 -12.19
C ILE A 303 12.59 -0.14 -13.13
N GLU A 304 12.60 -0.45 -14.41
CA GLU A 304 13.38 0.29 -15.42
C GLU A 304 12.97 1.78 -15.44
N CYS A 305 11.66 2.06 -15.40
CA CYS A 305 11.14 3.42 -15.32
C CYS A 305 11.70 4.18 -14.11
N LEU A 306 11.81 3.53 -12.94
CA LEU A 306 12.30 4.15 -11.71
C LEU A 306 13.84 4.26 -11.65
N ILE A 307 14.56 3.44 -12.41
CA ILE A 307 16.03 3.43 -12.44
C ILE A 307 16.58 4.38 -13.50
N THR A 308 15.92 4.53 -14.65
CA THR A 308 16.47 5.30 -15.77
C THR A 308 16.62 6.79 -15.43
N ASP A 309 17.75 7.38 -15.86
CA ASP A 309 17.97 8.83 -15.81
C ASP A 309 17.73 9.49 -17.19
N ASN A 310 17.44 8.68 -18.23
CA ASN A 310 17.10 9.17 -19.56
C ASN A 310 15.62 9.58 -19.61
N ALA A 311 15.35 10.89 -19.76
CA ALA A 311 14.00 11.44 -19.75
C ALA A 311 13.11 10.88 -20.88
N THR A 312 13.65 10.66 -22.08
CA THR A 312 12.89 10.09 -23.21
C THR A 312 12.47 8.66 -22.90
N ARG A 313 13.40 7.84 -22.40
CA ARG A 313 13.10 6.46 -22.00
C ARG A 313 12.11 6.41 -20.86
N ALA A 314 12.23 7.30 -19.89
CA ALA A 314 11.27 7.44 -18.77
C ALA A 314 9.86 7.77 -19.26
N ASP A 315 9.72 8.70 -20.19
CA ASP A 315 8.42 9.08 -20.79
C ASP A 315 7.81 7.93 -21.61
N GLU A 316 8.62 7.11 -22.31
CA GLU A 316 8.15 5.90 -23.01
C GLU A 316 7.61 4.86 -22.03
N LEU A 317 8.39 4.53 -21.00
CA LEU A 317 8.01 3.54 -19.98
C LEU A 317 6.78 3.98 -19.18
N ALA A 318 6.69 5.25 -18.78
CA ALA A 318 5.53 5.77 -18.09
C ALA A 318 4.25 5.69 -18.93
N ARG A 319 4.33 5.92 -20.25
CA ARG A 319 3.19 5.74 -21.16
C ARG A 319 2.78 4.27 -21.31
N GLN A 320 3.73 3.34 -21.35
CA GLN A 320 3.44 1.91 -21.36
C GLN A 320 2.75 1.49 -20.05
N LEU A 321 3.27 1.91 -18.91
CA LEU A 321 2.66 1.64 -17.58
C LEU A 321 1.24 2.23 -17.46
N ASP A 322 0.99 3.43 -18.02
CA ASP A 322 -0.34 4.02 -18.05
C ASP A 322 -1.30 3.22 -18.95
N ALA A 323 -0.83 2.73 -20.11
CA ALA A 323 -1.64 1.87 -20.99
C ALA A 323 -2.02 0.55 -20.30
N ILE A 324 -1.07 -0.15 -19.68
CA ILE A 324 -1.31 -1.37 -18.92
C ILE A 324 -2.28 -1.11 -17.75
N ASN A 325 -2.15 0.03 -17.07
CA ASN A 325 -3.07 0.37 -15.98
C ASN A 325 -4.49 0.70 -16.47
N ARG A 326 -4.66 1.23 -17.69
CA ARG A 326 -5.99 1.40 -18.30
C ARG A 326 -6.62 0.04 -18.60
N GLU A 327 -5.88 -0.85 -19.26
CA GLU A 327 -6.30 -2.23 -19.52
C GLU A 327 -6.72 -2.95 -18.23
N ARG A 328 -5.89 -2.86 -17.18
CA ARG A 328 -6.23 -3.42 -15.88
C ARG A 328 -7.55 -2.84 -15.32
N ARG A 329 -7.82 -1.53 -15.51
CA ARG A 329 -9.07 -0.91 -15.06
C ARG A 329 -10.28 -1.39 -15.85
N ASP A 330 -10.13 -1.63 -17.14
CA ASP A 330 -11.19 -2.14 -17.97
C ASP A 330 -11.55 -3.57 -17.55
N ILE A 331 -10.55 -4.45 -17.39
CA ILE A 331 -10.75 -5.80 -16.85
C ILE A 331 -11.37 -5.75 -15.44
N GLU A 332 -10.89 -4.88 -14.54
CA GLU A 332 -11.49 -4.68 -13.21
C GLU A 332 -12.94 -4.26 -13.30
N GLY A 333 -13.27 -3.36 -14.23
CA GLY A 333 -14.62 -2.85 -14.44
C GLY A 333 -15.61 -3.96 -14.78
N ASP A 334 -15.26 -4.78 -15.76
CA ASP A 334 -16.07 -5.89 -16.26
C ASP A 334 -16.21 -7.00 -15.18
N MET A 335 -15.10 -7.45 -14.62
CA MET A 335 -15.11 -8.45 -13.55
C MET A 335 -15.89 -7.98 -12.32
N ARG A 336 -15.75 -6.70 -11.96
CA ARG A 336 -16.48 -6.14 -10.82
C ARG A 336 -17.98 -6.19 -11.03
N GLN A 337 -18.44 -5.85 -12.23
CA GLN A 337 -19.87 -5.90 -12.54
C GLN A 337 -20.40 -7.33 -12.42
N GLN A 338 -19.78 -8.29 -13.07
CA GLN A 338 -20.14 -9.70 -13.00
C GLN A 338 -20.09 -10.23 -11.56
N ALA A 339 -19.01 -9.96 -10.84
CA ALA A 339 -18.84 -10.39 -9.46
C ALA A 339 -19.89 -9.79 -8.50
N MET A 340 -20.35 -8.56 -8.75
CA MET A 340 -21.43 -7.94 -7.98
C MET A 340 -22.77 -8.62 -8.25
N GLU A 341 -23.07 -8.94 -9.51
CA GLU A 341 -24.30 -9.65 -9.90
C GLU A 341 -24.33 -11.06 -9.26
N ILE A 342 -23.22 -11.79 -9.31
CA ILE A 342 -23.10 -13.09 -8.64
C ILE A 342 -23.28 -12.94 -7.13
N ALA A 343 -22.60 -11.98 -6.49
CA ALA A 343 -22.69 -11.77 -5.06
C ALA A 343 -24.13 -11.40 -4.62
N GLU A 344 -24.85 -10.59 -5.40
CA GLU A 344 -26.24 -10.22 -5.11
C GLU A 344 -27.20 -11.40 -5.28
N SER A 345 -26.91 -12.34 -6.20
CA SER A 345 -27.72 -13.55 -6.35
C SER A 345 -27.64 -14.52 -5.17
N LEU A 346 -26.64 -14.34 -4.28
CA LEU A 346 -26.50 -15.14 -3.05
C LEU A 346 -27.40 -14.64 -1.91
N PHE A 347 -28.11 -13.52 -2.09
CA PHE A 347 -28.98 -12.98 -1.05
C PHE A 347 -30.29 -13.77 -1.01
N ASP A 348 -30.76 -13.97 0.20
CA ASP A 348 -32.07 -14.55 0.45
C ASP A 348 -33.19 -13.48 0.36
N ASP A 349 -34.43 -13.89 0.63
CA ASP A 349 -35.60 -13.00 0.64
C ASP A 349 -35.52 -11.84 1.64
N SER A 350 -34.53 -11.82 2.54
CA SER A 350 -34.32 -10.77 3.52
C SER A 350 -33.52 -9.57 3.01
N ASP A 351 -32.97 -9.63 1.81
CA ASP A 351 -32.05 -8.65 1.22
C ASP A 351 -30.78 -8.41 2.08
N GLU A 352 -30.48 -9.30 3.01
CA GLU A 352 -29.26 -9.24 3.81
C GLU A 352 -28.14 -10.08 3.19
N PRO A 353 -26.91 -9.51 3.08
CA PRO A 353 -25.77 -10.29 2.62
C PRO A 353 -25.47 -11.47 3.55
N PRO A 354 -25.10 -12.64 3.03
CA PRO A 354 -24.70 -13.79 3.82
C PRO A 354 -23.48 -13.45 4.71
N PRO A 355 -23.16 -14.26 5.73
CA PRO A 355 -22.03 -14.00 6.63
C PRO A 355 -20.68 -13.85 5.92
N ALA A 356 -20.48 -14.54 4.81
CA ALA A 356 -19.32 -14.42 3.95
C ALA A 356 -19.75 -14.53 2.48
N ILE A 357 -18.94 -14.04 1.57
CA ILE A 357 -19.23 -14.03 0.13
C ILE A 357 -18.10 -14.72 -0.61
N CYS A 358 -18.41 -15.75 -1.41
CA CYS A 358 -17.50 -16.35 -2.36
C CYS A 358 -18.03 -16.10 -3.76
N VAL A 359 -17.13 -15.73 -4.68
CA VAL A 359 -17.48 -15.47 -6.07
C VAL A 359 -16.45 -16.15 -6.96
N PHE A 360 -16.91 -16.89 -7.93
CA PHE A 360 -16.09 -17.51 -8.97
C PHE A 360 -16.77 -17.35 -10.33
N ASP A 361 -15.96 -17.12 -11.33
CA ASP A 361 -16.34 -17.24 -12.73
C ASP A 361 -15.11 -17.70 -13.53
N PRO A 362 -15.25 -18.63 -14.47
CA PRO A 362 -14.13 -19.16 -15.24
C PRO A 362 -13.41 -18.10 -16.09
N ASP A 363 -14.10 -17.02 -16.44
CA ASP A 363 -13.55 -15.91 -17.23
C ASP A 363 -12.83 -14.86 -16.37
N PHE A 364 -12.76 -15.02 -15.04
CA PHE A 364 -12.06 -14.08 -14.17
C PHE A 364 -10.55 -14.16 -14.34
N HIS A 365 -9.91 -12.99 -14.33
CA HIS A 365 -8.47 -12.87 -14.44
C HIS A 365 -7.80 -12.94 -13.05
N GLU A 366 -6.88 -13.94 -12.83
CA GLU A 366 -6.24 -14.18 -11.53
C GLU A 366 -5.44 -12.96 -10.99
N GLY A 367 -4.89 -12.10 -11.85
CA GLY A 367 -4.17 -10.88 -11.45
C GLY A 367 -5.07 -9.78 -10.87
N VAL A 368 -6.41 -9.88 -11.05
CA VAL A 368 -7.37 -8.82 -10.69
C VAL A 368 -8.32 -9.24 -9.55
N VAL A 369 -8.45 -10.54 -9.25
CA VAL A 369 -9.36 -11.07 -8.21
C VAL A 369 -9.24 -10.34 -6.86
N GLY A 370 -8.04 -9.99 -6.44
CA GLY A 370 -7.82 -9.29 -5.17
C GLY A 370 -8.39 -7.87 -5.13
N ILE A 371 -8.44 -7.18 -6.27
CA ILE A 371 -9.03 -5.84 -6.39
C ILE A 371 -10.56 -5.98 -6.35
N VAL A 372 -11.10 -6.95 -7.08
CA VAL A 372 -12.55 -7.22 -7.10
C VAL A 372 -13.04 -7.65 -5.72
N ALA A 373 -12.29 -8.50 -5.01
CA ALA A 373 -12.61 -8.86 -3.63
C ALA A 373 -12.68 -7.64 -2.70
N SER A 374 -11.78 -6.66 -2.87
CA SER A 374 -11.85 -5.41 -2.11
C SER A 374 -13.15 -4.65 -2.39
N ARG A 375 -13.62 -4.61 -3.64
CA ARG A 375 -14.87 -3.93 -4.02
C ARG A 375 -16.10 -4.61 -3.44
N ILE A 376 -16.14 -5.95 -3.47
CA ILE A 376 -17.21 -6.75 -2.85
C ILE A 376 -17.27 -6.48 -1.35
N LYS A 377 -16.13 -6.61 -0.67
CA LYS A 377 -16.01 -6.33 0.77
C LYS A 377 -16.47 -4.90 1.10
N ASP A 378 -16.09 -3.90 0.31
CA ASP A 378 -16.46 -2.50 0.56
C ASP A 378 -17.97 -2.26 0.37
N LYS A 379 -18.59 -2.90 -0.64
CA LYS A 379 -20.03 -2.77 -0.91
C LYS A 379 -20.87 -3.46 0.16
N PHE A 380 -20.59 -4.73 0.44
CA PHE A 380 -21.44 -5.57 1.29
C PHE A 380 -21.02 -5.63 2.76
N HIS A 381 -19.84 -5.11 3.09
CA HIS A 381 -19.23 -5.18 4.42
C HIS A 381 -19.23 -6.63 4.97
N ARG A 382 -18.70 -7.55 4.18
CA ARG A 382 -18.53 -8.97 4.50
C ARG A 382 -17.13 -9.42 4.14
N PRO A 383 -16.54 -10.36 4.89
CA PRO A 383 -15.37 -11.07 4.41
C PRO A 383 -15.72 -11.82 3.12
N CYS A 384 -14.83 -11.79 2.16
CA CYS A 384 -15.09 -12.41 0.86
C CYS A 384 -13.86 -13.03 0.24
N PHE A 385 -14.07 -14.01 -0.62
CA PHE A 385 -13.10 -14.54 -1.56
C PHE A 385 -13.61 -14.39 -2.99
N VAL A 386 -12.70 -14.02 -3.91
CA VAL A 386 -12.93 -14.07 -5.35
C VAL A 386 -11.91 -15.03 -5.94
N PHE A 387 -12.40 -15.98 -6.74
CA PHE A 387 -11.61 -17.02 -7.37
C PHE A 387 -11.52 -16.81 -8.87
N ALA A 388 -10.41 -17.23 -9.46
CA ALA A 388 -10.20 -17.37 -10.89
C ALA A 388 -9.49 -18.72 -11.16
N ALA A 389 -9.66 -19.27 -12.36
CA ALA A 389 -8.89 -20.42 -12.80
C ALA A 389 -7.39 -20.07 -12.87
N SER A 390 -6.53 -21.03 -12.53
CA SER A 390 -5.09 -20.85 -12.63
C SER A 390 -4.64 -20.79 -14.09
N ASN A 391 -3.85 -19.80 -14.46
CA ASN A 391 -3.21 -19.71 -15.77
C ASN A 391 -1.88 -20.46 -15.86
N ALA A 392 -1.45 -21.11 -14.77
CA ALA A 392 -0.21 -21.88 -14.78
C ALA A 392 -0.38 -23.19 -15.59
N PRO A 393 0.53 -23.50 -16.54
CA PRO A 393 0.42 -24.68 -17.38
C PRO A 393 0.33 -25.98 -16.56
N GLY A 394 -0.66 -26.82 -16.87
CA GLY A 394 -0.93 -28.09 -16.18
C GLY A 394 -1.62 -27.95 -14.82
N LYS A 395 -2.14 -26.76 -14.50
CA LYS A 395 -2.84 -26.43 -13.25
C LYS A 395 -4.19 -25.77 -13.48
N GLU A 396 -4.79 -26.01 -14.63
CA GLU A 396 -6.05 -25.42 -15.05
C GLU A 396 -7.23 -25.85 -14.14
N HIS A 397 -7.08 -26.95 -13.41
CA HIS A 397 -8.02 -27.45 -12.39
C HIS A 397 -7.86 -26.79 -11.01
N GLU A 398 -6.79 -25.99 -10.81
CA GLU A 398 -6.60 -25.22 -9.58
C GLU A 398 -7.32 -23.87 -9.69
N LEU A 399 -7.96 -23.42 -8.61
CA LEU A 399 -8.50 -22.07 -8.47
C LEU A 399 -7.61 -21.23 -7.56
N LYS A 400 -7.32 -20.02 -8.00
CA LYS A 400 -6.59 -19.01 -7.23
C LYS A 400 -7.58 -18.06 -6.56
N GLY A 401 -7.69 -18.14 -5.24
CA GLY A 401 -8.56 -17.28 -4.43
C GLY A 401 -7.81 -16.12 -3.81
N SER A 402 -8.39 -14.93 -3.89
CA SER A 402 -7.94 -13.76 -3.13
C SER A 402 -9.04 -13.27 -2.21
N GLY A 403 -8.78 -13.30 -0.92
CA GLY A 403 -9.72 -12.90 0.12
C GLY A 403 -9.44 -11.51 0.67
N ARG A 404 -10.53 -10.84 1.08
CA ARG A 404 -10.50 -9.57 1.80
C ARG A 404 -11.45 -9.64 2.99
N SER A 405 -11.05 -9.00 4.09
CA SER A 405 -11.76 -9.05 5.35
C SER A 405 -12.28 -7.69 5.82
N ILE A 406 -13.12 -7.73 6.83
CA ILE A 406 -13.62 -6.57 7.57
C ILE A 406 -12.99 -6.53 8.97
N PRO A 407 -12.93 -5.35 9.62
CA PRO A 407 -12.45 -5.26 11.00
C PRO A 407 -13.20 -6.21 11.95
N GLY A 408 -12.45 -6.95 12.76
CA GLY A 408 -13.00 -7.93 13.70
C GLY A 408 -13.13 -9.36 13.15
N PHE A 409 -12.74 -9.62 11.90
CA PHE A 409 -12.66 -10.98 11.35
C PHE A 409 -11.24 -11.24 10.79
N HIS A 410 -10.52 -12.19 11.39
CA HIS A 410 -9.14 -12.51 11.02
C HIS A 410 -9.12 -13.58 9.93
N LEU A 411 -8.87 -13.16 8.67
CA LEU A 411 -9.04 -14.02 7.50
C LEU A 411 -8.08 -15.23 7.49
N ARG A 412 -6.81 -15.02 7.86
CA ARG A 412 -5.84 -16.12 7.91
C ARG A 412 -6.22 -17.17 8.96
N ASP A 413 -6.68 -16.75 10.14
CA ASP A 413 -7.10 -17.68 11.19
C ASP A 413 -8.35 -18.47 10.74
N ALA A 414 -9.24 -17.82 9.99
CA ALA A 414 -10.38 -18.50 9.39
C ALA A 414 -9.93 -19.60 8.41
N LEU A 415 -8.97 -19.33 7.53
CA LEU A 415 -8.41 -20.35 6.62
C LEU A 415 -7.71 -21.47 7.39
N ASP A 416 -6.96 -21.16 8.44
CA ASP A 416 -6.33 -22.18 9.29
C ASP A 416 -7.38 -23.09 9.97
N LEU A 417 -8.47 -22.50 10.45
CA LEU A 417 -9.57 -23.26 11.02
C LEU A 417 -10.27 -24.15 9.98
N MET A 418 -10.47 -23.64 8.76
CA MET A 418 -11.01 -24.43 7.63
C MET A 418 -10.10 -25.59 7.27
N ALA A 419 -8.79 -25.36 7.16
CA ALA A 419 -7.80 -26.40 6.87
C ALA A 419 -7.76 -27.49 7.95
N LYS A 420 -7.93 -27.12 9.23
CA LYS A 420 -8.02 -28.08 10.33
C LYS A 420 -9.30 -28.90 10.29
N LYS A 421 -10.41 -28.31 9.87
CA LYS A 421 -11.71 -28.99 9.75
C LYS A 421 -11.79 -29.90 8.55
N HIS A 422 -11.26 -29.47 7.42
CA HIS A 422 -11.25 -30.17 6.14
C HIS A 422 -9.87 -30.05 5.48
N PRO A 423 -8.91 -30.93 5.81
CA PRO A 423 -7.52 -30.82 5.35
C PRO A 423 -7.34 -30.80 3.83
N GLN A 424 -8.31 -31.35 3.08
CA GLN A 424 -8.26 -31.41 1.61
C GLN A 424 -8.68 -30.12 0.91
N ILE A 425 -9.38 -29.18 1.59
CA ILE A 425 -9.93 -27.99 0.93
C ILE A 425 -8.83 -27.07 0.37
N LEU A 426 -7.76 -26.90 1.12
CA LEU A 426 -6.72 -25.92 0.82
C LEU A 426 -5.42 -26.61 0.39
N LEU A 427 -5.05 -26.45 -0.87
CA LEU A 427 -3.74 -26.89 -1.37
C LEU A 427 -2.64 -26.02 -0.78
N ARG A 428 -2.86 -24.70 -0.77
CA ARG A 428 -1.95 -23.70 -0.21
C ARG A 428 -2.77 -22.48 0.27
N PHE A 429 -2.32 -21.84 1.32
CA PHE A 429 -2.87 -20.57 1.76
C PHE A 429 -1.86 -19.73 2.54
N GLY A 430 -2.07 -18.43 2.56
CA GLY A 430 -1.23 -17.50 3.29
C GLY A 430 -1.86 -16.12 3.34
N GLY A 431 -1.27 -15.23 4.13
CA GLY A 431 -1.76 -13.85 4.27
C GLY A 431 -1.86 -13.40 5.71
N HIS A 432 -2.69 -12.38 5.93
CA HIS A 432 -2.85 -11.67 7.20
C HIS A 432 -4.33 -11.55 7.60
N ALA A 433 -4.60 -10.76 8.64
CA ALA A 433 -5.95 -10.55 9.13
C ALA A 433 -6.92 -10.01 8.08
N MET A 434 -6.48 -9.04 7.28
CA MET A 434 -7.35 -8.29 6.36
C MET A 434 -7.29 -8.76 4.90
N ALA A 435 -6.27 -9.52 4.52
CA ALA A 435 -6.07 -10.04 3.17
C ALA A 435 -5.35 -11.38 3.22
N ALA A 436 -5.84 -12.34 2.44
CA ALA A 436 -5.23 -13.66 2.32
C ALA A 436 -5.42 -14.22 0.92
N GLY A 437 -4.52 -15.11 0.50
CA GLY A 437 -4.63 -15.89 -0.72
C GLY A 437 -4.76 -17.37 -0.42
N CYS A 438 -5.43 -18.09 -1.29
CA CYS A 438 -5.47 -19.56 -1.24
C CYS A 438 -5.48 -20.16 -2.63
N THR A 439 -5.14 -21.45 -2.69
CA THR A 439 -5.30 -22.29 -3.88
C THR A 439 -6.12 -23.49 -3.47
N ILE A 440 -7.14 -23.81 -4.25
CA ILE A 440 -8.01 -24.95 -4.05
C ILE A 440 -8.13 -25.74 -5.35
N GLU A 441 -8.56 -27.00 -5.29
CA GLU A 441 -9.06 -27.71 -6.47
C GLU A 441 -10.46 -27.17 -6.82
N GLU A 442 -10.79 -27.06 -8.10
CA GLU A 442 -12.10 -26.57 -8.54
C GLU A 442 -13.25 -27.40 -7.96
N GLU A 443 -13.08 -28.73 -7.87
CA GLU A 443 -14.06 -29.64 -7.26
C GLU A 443 -14.36 -29.36 -5.78
N HIS A 444 -13.48 -28.61 -5.10
CA HIS A 444 -13.65 -28.24 -3.68
C HIS A 444 -14.27 -26.86 -3.48
N LEU A 445 -14.68 -26.15 -4.54
CA LEU A 445 -15.22 -24.80 -4.44
C LEU A 445 -16.47 -24.74 -3.55
N GLU A 446 -17.46 -25.58 -3.78
CA GLU A 446 -18.70 -25.62 -2.99
C GLU A 446 -18.43 -25.93 -1.50
N LEU A 447 -17.47 -26.85 -1.24
CA LEU A 447 -17.06 -27.18 0.11
C LEU A 447 -16.35 -25.99 0.79
N PHE A 448 -15.52 -25.25 0.03
CA PHE A 448 -14.88 -24.02 0.52
C PHE A 448 -15.92 -22.96 0.89
N GLU A 449 -16.88 -22.71 0.02
CA GLU A 449 -17.95 -21.72 0.24
C GLU A 449 -18.76 -22.04 1.49
N SER A 450 -19.24 -23.26 1.62
CA SER A 450 -20.04 -23.68 2.78
C SER A 450 -19.25 -23.59 4.09
N CYS A 451 -18.00 -24.05 4.09
CA CYS A 451 -17.11 -24.01 5.25
C CYS A 451 -16.75 -22.57 5.62
N PHE A 452 -16.47 -21.70 4.64
CA PHE A 452 -16.15 -20.30 4.88
C PHE A 452 -17.33 -19.53 5.46
N MET A 453 -18.54 -19.76 4.95
CA MET A 453 -19.77 -19.18 5.51
C MET A 453 -20.01 -19.63 6.97
N GLU A 454 -19.84 -20.93 7.27
CA GLU A 454 -19.99 -21.46 8.62
C GLU A 454 -18.98 -20.82 9.61
N VAL A 455 -17.70 -20.77 9.21
CA VAL A 455 -16.64 -20.16 10.02
C VAL A 455 -16.92 -18.69 10.23
N ALA A 456 -17.35 -17.96 9.20
CA ALA A 456 -17.70 -16.56 9.30
C ALA A 456 -18.88 -16.33 10.24
N ALA A 457 -19.96 -17.08 10.10
CA ALA A 457 -21.12 -17.01 11.00
C ALA A 457 -20.76 -17.28 12.46
N ARG A 458 -19.83 -18.20 12.71
CA ARG A 458 -19.37 -18.54 14.05
C ARG A 458 -18.48 -17.48 14.69
N LEU A 459 -17.61 -16.84 13.92
CA LEU A 459 -16.57 -15.92 14.43
C LEU A 459 -17.04 -14.45 14.47
N MET A 460 -18.07 -14.08 13.71
CA MET A 460 -18.55 -12.70 13.67
C MET A 460 -19.70 -12.46 14.62
N SER A 461 -19.68 -11.30 15.24
CA SER A 461 -20.79 -10.78 16.03
C SER A 461 -21.61 -9.76 15.23
N PRO A 462 -22.86 -9.43 15.63
CA PRO A 462 -23.61 -8.34 15.02
C PRO A 462 -22.87 -6.99 15.03
N ALA A 463 -22.02 -6.76 16.04
CA ALA A 463 -21.19 -5.55 16.12
C ALA A 463 -20.08 -5.51 15.04
N THR A 464 -19.57 -6.67 14.65
CA THR A 464 -18.59 -6.81 13.55
C THR A 464 -19.22 -6.47 12.20
N LEU A 465 -20.49 -6.81 12.01
CA LEU A 465 -21.24 -6.59 10.78
C LEU A 465 -21.72 -5.14 10.62
N GLN A 466 -21.66 -4.32 11.67
CA GLN A 466 -22.05 -2.92 11.60
C GLN A 466 -20.95 -2.09 10.99
N ARG A 467 -21.21 -1.50 9.82
CA ARG A 467 -20.28 -0.58 9.15
C ARG A 467 -20.14 0.70 9.97
N LYS A 468 -18.91 1.10 10.28
CA LYS A 468 -18.59 2.32 11.04
C LYS A 468 -17.69 3.22 10.20
N LEU A 469 -17.94 4.52 10.24
CA LEU A 469 -17.06 5.53 9.66
C LEU A 469 -16.64 6.50 10.78
N GLU A 470 -15.35 6.53 11.06
CA GLU A 470 -14.79 7.48 12.01
C GLU A 470 -14.53 8.82 11.34
N THR A 471 -14.99 9.89 11.97
CA THR A 471 -14.86 11.27 11.51
C THR A 471 -14.19 12.15 12.55
N ASP A 472 -13.74 13.33 12.14
CA ASP A 472 -13.12 14.32 13.02
C ASP A 472 -14.14 15.30 13.63
N GLY A 473 -15.44 14.95 13.59
CA GLY A 473 -16.52 15.76 14.09
C GLY A 473 -16.84 16.98 13.21
N PRO A 474 -17.45 18.04 13.76
CA PRO A 474 -17.86 19.20 12.98
C PRO A 474 -16.67 20.04 12.49
N LEU A 475 -16.91 20.75 11.38
CA LEU A 475 -15.98 21.70 10.81
C LEU A 475 -16.52 23.13 11.02
N GLU A 476 -15.81 23.96 11.75
CA GLU A 476 -16.16 25.35 11.92
C GLU A 476 -16.09 26.12 10.59
N ALA A 477 -17.09 26.97 10.28
CA ALA A 477 -17.23 27.66 9.02
C ALA A 477 -15.98 28.51 8.63
N GLN A 478 -15.27 29.03 9.63
CA GLN A 478 -14.04 29.81 9.43
C GLN A 478 -12.90 29.02 8.76
N TYR A 479 -12.89 27.69 8.87
CA TYR A 479 -11.88 26.80 8.26
C TYR A 479 -12.27 26.31 6.86
N ARG A 480 -13.46 26.66 6.37
CA ARG A 480 -13.90 26.36 5.02
C ARG A 480 -13.29 27.34 4.01
N ARG A 481 -11.97 27.33 3.89
CA ARG A 481 -11.19 28.22 3.03
C ARG A 481 -10.18 27.42 2.21
N VAL A 482 -9.88 27.89 1.00
CA VAL A 482 -8.93 27.25 0.08
C VAL A 482 -7.56 27.11 0.74
N GLU A 483 -7.08 28.16 1.39
CA GLU A 483 -5.77 28.18 2.06
C GLU A 483 -5.66 27.09 3.13
N PHE A 484 -6.76 26.79 3.81
CA PHE A 484 -6.78 25.75 4.83
C PHE A 484 -6.80 24.34 4.21
N VAL A 485 -7.50 24.14 3.10
CA VAL A 485 -7.46 22.88 2.35
C VAL A 485 -6.03 22.63 1.86
N ASP A 486 -5.35 23.64 1.35
CA ASP A 486 -3.95 23.56 0.92
C ASP A 486 -3.00 23.17 2.08
N VAL A 487 -3.24 23.70 3.29
CA VAL A 487 -2.47 23.33 4.49
C VAL A 487 -2.69 21.85 4.82
N MET A 488 -3.94 21.38 4.86
CA MET A 488 -4.24 19.96 5.11
C MET A 488 -3.63 19.03 4.05
N HIS A 489 -3.64 19.44 2.77
CA HIS A 489 -3.08 18.63 1.68
C HIS A 489 -1.55 18.54 1.73
N LYS A 490 -0.88 19.44 2.43
CA LYS A 490 0.58 19.38 2.63
C LYS A 490 1.00 18.34 3.66
N GLU A 491 0.10 17.98 4.55
CA GLU A 491 0.36 16.98 5.59
C GLU A 491 0.40 15.55 5.03
N VAL A 492 1.05 14.67 5.78
CA VAL A 492 1.19 13.26 5.41
C VAL A 492 0.04 12.46 6.03
N TRP A 493 -0.93 12.11 5.20
CA TRP A 493 -2.06 11.25 5.57
C TRP A 493 -1.95 9.89 4.89
N GLY A 494 -2.45 8.84 5.53
CA GLY A 494 -2.50 7.50 4.96
C GLY A 494 -2.94 6.44 5.97
N GLN A 495 -2.49 5.22 5.78
CA GLN A 495 -2.87 4.09 6.64
C GLN A 495 -2.43 4.32 8.09
N GLY A 496 -3.34 4.13 9.04
CA GLY A 496 -3.09 4.38 10.46
C GLY A 496 -2.95 5.85 10.87
N PHE A 497 -2.95 6.76 9.88
CA PHE A 497 -2.95 8.22 10.05
C PHE A 497 -3.90 8.85 9.03
N ALA A 498 -5.17 8.51 9.14
CA ALA A 498 -6.21 8.75 8.14
C ALA A 498 -6.37 10.23 7.78
N PRO A 499 -6.66 10.57 6.50
CA PRO A 499 -6.98 11.94 6.11
C PRO A 499 -8.21 12.45 6.86
N PRO A 500 -8.35 13.78 7.05
CA PRO A 500 -9.48 14.36 7.75
C PRO A 500 -10.80 14.09 7.04
N VAL A 501 -11.78 13.60 7.81
CA VAL A 501 -13.17 13.44 7.41
C VAL A 501 -14.04 14.12 8.44
N PHE A 502 -14.76 15.14 8.06
CA PHE A 502 -15.66 15.87 8.94
C PHE A 502 -17.08 15.30 8.88
N SER A 503 -17.86 15.50 9.93
CA SER A 503 -19.28 15.11 9.90
C SER A 503 -20.15 16.13 10.61
N GLU A 504 -21.22 16.53 9.92
CA GLU A 504 -22.16 17.55 10.44
C GLU A 504 -23.51 17.43 9.75
N GLU A 505 -24.55 17.92 10.41
CA GLU A 505 -25.86 18.05 9.81
C GLU A 505 -25.89 19.22 8.82
N VAL A 506 -26.39 18.98 7.61
CA VAL A 506 -26.49 19.98 6.54
C VAL A 506 -27.91 20.01 5.97
N GLU A 507 -28.29 21.15 5.39
CA GLU A 507 -29.50 21.31 4.60
C GLU A 507 -29.17 21.09 3.12
N VAL A 508 -29.90 20.19 2.45
CA VAL A 508 -29.80 19.94 1.01
C VAL A 508 -30.74 20.91 0.28
N VAL A 509 -30.18 21.94 -0.32
CA VAL A 509 -30.93 22.98 -1.04
C VAL A 509 -31.38 22.47 -2.40
N SER A 510 -30.48 21.84 -3.13
CA SER A 510 -30.78 21.15 -4.39
C SER A 510 -29.76 20.05 -4.67
N GLN A 511 -30.16 19.11 -5.51
CA GLN A 511 -29.33 17.98 -5.91
C GLN A 511 -29.65 17.57 -7.34
N ARG A 512 -28.62 17.11 -8.07
CA ARG A 512 -28.77 16.64 -9.46
C ARG A 512 -27.74 15.57 -9.79
N LEU A 513 -28.10 14.66 -10.67
CA LEU A 513 -27.16 13.68 -11.22
C LEU A 513 -26.20 14.34 -12.21
N VAL A 514 -24.94 13.95 -12.15
CA VAL A 514 -23.86 14.37 -13.06
C VAL A 514 -23.15 13.14 -13.57
N GLY A 515 -23.07 12.98 -14.90
CA GLY A 515 -22.41 11.85 -15.54
C GLY A 515 -23.01 10.50 -15.16
N GLU A 516 -24.33 10.44 -14.95
CA GLU A 516 -25.14 9.23 -14.66
C GLU A 516 -24.80 8.47 -13.36
N LYS A 517 -23.69 8.78 -12.71
CA LYS A 517 -23.16 8.01 -11.56
C LYS A 517 -22.85 8.86 -10.34
N ASN A 518 -22.99 10.17 -10.41
CA ASN A 518 -22.55 11.05 -9.33
C ASN A 518 -23.66 12.02 -8.94
N LEU A 519 -23.76 12.34 -7.66
CA LEU A 519 -24.72 13.28 -7.13
C LEU A 519 -24.04 14.61 -6.81
N ALA A 520 -24.32 15.66 -7.58
CA ALA A 520 -23.90 17.01 -7.28
C ALA A 520 -24.93 17.67 -6.35
N LEU A 521 -24.43 18.36 -5.32
CA LEU A 521 -25.21 18.90 -4.22
C LEU A 521 -24.97 20.40 -4.08
N LYS A 522 -26.05 21.14 -3.84
CA LYS A 522 -26.00 22.49 -3.27
C LYS A 522 -26.46 22.37 -1.82
N LEU A 523 -25.57 22.65 -0.92
CA LEU A 523 -25.78 22.46 0.52
C LEU A 523 -25.78 23.81 1.24
N LYS A 524 -26.40 23.84 2.41
CA LYS A 524 -26.26 24.92 3.37
C LYS A 524 -25.67 24.36 4.66
N HIS A 525 -24.44 24.81 4.95
CA HIS A 525 -23.67 24.40 6.11
C HIS A 525 -23.48 25.59 7.04
N GLN A 526 -23.98 25.50 8.28
CA GLN A 526 -23.98 26.60 9.25
C GLN A 526 -24.50 27.92 8.65
N GLY A 527 -25.59 27.86 7.90
CA GLY A 527 -26.21 29.03 7.26
C GLY A 527 -25.55 29.52 5.99
N GLN A 528 -24.40 29.00 5.59
CA GLN A 528 -23.65 29.41 4.40
C GLN A 528 -23.74 28.38 3.28
N PRO A 529 -23.83 28.82 2.00
CA PRO A 529 -23.86 27.90 0.88
C PRO A 529 -22.50 27.21 0.67
N VAL A 530 -22.55 25.94 0.26
CA VAL A 530 -21.39 25.17 -0.13
C VAL A 530 -21.78 24.14 -1.18
N ASP A 531 -20.90 23.91 -2.14
CA ASP A 531 -21.06 22.87 -3.14
C ASP A 531 -20.55 21.53 -2.61
N GLY A 532 -21.25 20.45 -2.99
CA GLY A 532 -20.85 19.10 -2.67
C GLY A 532 -20.93 18.17 -3.88
N ILE A 533 -20.19 17.09 -3.82
CA ILE A 533 -20.27 16.00 -4.78
C ILE A 533 -20.15 14.66 -4.06
N TRP A 534 -20.97 13.70 -4.44
CA TRP A 534 -20.88 12.31 -4.01
C TRP A 534 -20.68 11.41 -5.22
N PHE A 535 -19.47 10.89 -5.35
CA PHE A 535 -19.14 9.98 -6.43
C PHE A 535 -19.76 8.59 -6.22
N GLY A 536 -20.32 8.02 -7.28
CA GLY A 536 -20.91 6.69 -7.26
C GLY A 536 -22.26 6.58 -6.55
N ARG A 537 -22.90 7.71 -6.21
CA ARG A 537 -24.25 7.73 -5.66
C ARG A 537 -25.23 8.35 -6.64
N ILE A 538 -26.36 7.66 -6.80
CA ILE A 538 -27.46 8.10 -7.66
C ILE A 538 -28.75 8.44 -6.87
N GLU A 539 -28.92 7.84 -5.68
CA GLU A 539 -30.11 8.05 -4.86
C GLU A 539 -30.08 9.44 -4.21
N PRO A 540 -31.22 10.14 -4.21
CA PRO A 540 -31.33 11.45 -3.61
C PRO A 540 -31.20 11.40 -2.08
N LEU A 541 -30.81 12.53 -1.51
CA LEU A 541 -30.70 12.75 -0.08
C LEU A 541 -31.95 13.45 0.45
N PRO A 542 -32.32 13.25 1.74
CA PRO A 542 -33.36 14.02 2.38
C PRO A 542 -32.95 15.50 2.56
N ALA A 543 -33.94 16.38 2.80
CA ALA A 543 -33.73 17.82 2.91
C ALA A 543 -32.76 18.21 4.05
N ARG A 544 -32.67 17.41 5.09
CA ARG A 544 -31.68 17.52 6.18
C ARG A 544 -31.05 16.17 6.42
N VAL A 545 -29.73 16.15 6.54
CA VAL A 545 -28.99 14.90 6.68
C VAL A 545 -27.62 15.16 7.33
N LYS A 546 -27.17 14.23 8.17
CA LYS A 546 -25.79 14.23 8.65
C LYS A 546 -24.90 13.62 7.57
N LEU A 547 -24.00 14.43 7.01
CA LEU A 547 -23.00 14.00 6.04
C LEU A 547 -21.65 13.78 6.70
N ALA A 548 -20.92 12.78 6.21
CA ALA A 548 -19.48 12.68 6.37
C ALA A 548 -18.80 13.13 5.07
N PHE A 549 -17.84 14.05 5.15
CA PHE A 549 -17.23 14.67 3.99
C PHE A 549 -15.77 15.05 4.21
N ARG A 550 -15.01 15.04 3.12
CA ARG A 550 -13.69 15.69 3.05
C ARG A 550 -13.80 17.04 2.36
N LEU A 551 -12.82 17.89 2.61
CA LEU A 551 -12.68 19.14 1.88
C LEU A 551 -11.84 18.94 0.63
N ASP A 552 -12.28 19.54 -0.46
CA ASP A 552 -11.56 19.61 -1.73
C ASP A 552 -11.66 21.02 -2.30
N VAL A 553 -10.78 21.36 -3.23
CA VAL A 553 -10.82 22.62 -3.97
C VAL A 553 -11.28 22.34 -5.38
N ASP A 554 -12.43 22.89 -5.72
CA ASP A 554 -12.93 22.92 -7.08
C ASP A 554 -12.47 24.18 -7.80
N GLU A 555 -11.92 24.05 -9.00
CA GLU A 555 -11.51 25.18 -9.83
C GLU A 555 -12.38 25.24 -11.07
N TRP A 556 -13.19 26.31 -11.15
CA TRP A 556 -14.06 26.59 -12.29
C TRP A 556 -13.83 28.01 -12.78
N GLN A 557 -13.49 28.16 -14.06
CA GLN A 557 -13.23 29.46 -14.71
C GLN A 557 -12.19 30.31 -13.97
N GLY A 558 -11.15 29.66 -13.43
CA GLY A 558 -10.07 30.34 -12.68
C GLY A 558 -10.44 30.75 -11.25
N GLN A 559 -11.64 30.42 -10.78
CA GLN A 559 -12.06 30.63 -9.39
C GLN A 559 -11.95 29.35 -8.59
N LYS A 560 -11.15 29.37 -7.52
CA LYS A 560 -11.02 28.27 -6.57
C LYS A 560 -12.07 28.41 -5.46
N ARG A 561 -12.81 27.32 -5.22
CA ARG A 561 -13.83 27.25 -4.16
C ARG A 561 -13.69 25.94 -3.39
N VAL A 562 -13.96 25.99 -2.09
CA VAL A 562 -14.05 24.77 -1.29
C VAL A 562 -15.31 24.01 -1.62
N ARG A 563 -15.17 22.72 -1.83
CA ARG A 563 -16.25 21.76 -2.11
C ARG A 563 -16.23 20.63 -1.09
N PHE A 564 -17.39 20.11 -0.70
CA PHE A 564 -17.51 18.92 0.11
C PHE A 564 -17.48 17.68 -0.79
N MET A 565 -16.50 16.83 -0.58
CA MET A 565 -16.49 15.49 -1.14
C MET A 565 -17.17 14.54 -0.17
N VAL A 566 -18.41 14.18 -0.47
CA VAL A 566 -19.22 13.35 0.43
C VAL A 566 -18.79 11.90 0.36
N GLU A 567 -18.58 11.29 1.52
CA GLU A 567 -18.22 9.88 1.66
C GLU A 567 -19.34 9.03 2.21
N ALA A 568 -20.19 9.62 3.05
CA ALA A 568 -21.28 8.91 3.69
C ALA A 568 -22.38 9.86 4.16
N ALA A 569 -23.55 9.30 4.41
CA ALA A 569 -24.66 9.96 5.06
C ALA A 569 -25.30 9.02 6.08
N ASP A 570 -25.80 9.60 7.17
CA ASP A 570 -26.66 8.91 8.13
C ASP A 570 -28.11 9.12 7.69
N ILE A 571 -28.69 8.09 7.03
CA ILE A 571 -30.00 8.11 6.39
C ILE A 571 -30.87 7.03 7.05
#